data_f691b567b285739e0be1b4621b9032f7
#
_entry.id   f691b567b285739e0be1b4621b9032f7
#
_cell.length_a   1.000
_cell.length_b   1.000
_cell.length_c   1.000
_cell.angle_alpha   90.00
_cell.angle_beta   90.00
_cell.angle_gamma   90.00
#
_symmetry.space_group_name_H-M   'P 1'
#
loop_
_entity.id
_entity.type
_entity.pdbx_description
1 polymer ?
#
loop_
_entity_poly.entity_id
_entity_poly.type
_entity_poly.pdbx_seq_one_letter_code
_entity_poly.pdbx_strand_id
1 'polypeptide(L)'
;FIARSRKSGIFLGLPDALDLMVVCVEAGLGLDQAMRKVAEEMENSYPIIAEEFGIANFQLQMGRSRSDVLHELGARTGVSDLRSLAAVLIQADKFGSSVAQALRVQSDSMRTRRRQIAEEKAAKTAVKLIFPLVLFIFPGIFVVLVGPAAITIVREMFPAMSGHR
;
A
#
# COMPACT_ATOMS: atom_id res chain seq x y z
N PHE A 1 2.45 -16.18 -8.76
CA PHE A 1 2.70 -16.06 -7.32
C PHE A 1 4.00 -15.29 -7.06
N ILE A 2 5.11 -15.68 -7.68
CA ILE A 2 6.46 -15.09 -7.49
C ILE A 2 6.49 -13.59 -7.83
N ALA A 3 5.89 -13.16 -8.94
CA ALA A 3 5.87 -11.75 -9.35
C ALA A 3 5.13 -10.85 -8.36
N ARG A 4 4.08 -11.36 -7.71
CA ARG A 4 3.30 -10.62 -6.71
C ARG A 4 4.08 -10.47 -5.40
N SER A 5 4.82 -11.51 -5.01
CA SER A 5 5.72 -11.49 -3.85
C SER A 5 6.87 -10.49 -4.06
N ARG A 6 7.51 -10.49 -5.25
CA ARG A 6 8.58 -9.52 -5.58
C ARG A 6 8.09 -8.07 -5.52
N LYS A 7 6.92 -7.77 -6.10
CA LYS A 7 6.32 -6.43 -6.05
C LYS A 7 6.04 -5.97 -4.62
N SER A 8 5.54 -6.87 -3.77
CA SER A 8 5.29 -6.57 -2.36
C SER A 8 6.58 -6.30 -1.60
N GLY A 9 7.64 -7.08 -1.84
CA GLY A 9 8.96 -6.87 -1.23
C GLY A 9 9.56 -5.51 -1.61
N ILE A 10 9.49 -5.13 -2.89
CA ILE A 10 9.95 -3.82 -3.36
C ILE A 10 9.12 -2.70 -2.72
N PHE A 11 7.79 -2.82 -2.71
CA PHE A 11 6.91 -1.82 -2.12
C PHE A 11 7.19 -1.60 -0.62
N LEU A 12 7.52 -2.66 0.11
CA LEU A 12 7.84 -2.58 1.54
C LEU A 12 9.21 -1.96 1.81
N GLY A 13 10.22 -2.25 1.02
CA GLY A 13 11.58 -1.73 1.21
C GLY A 13 11.82 -0.35 0.59
N LEU A 14 10.98 0.07 -0.35
CA LEU A 14 11.23 1.29 -1.14
C LEU A 14 11.31 2.58 -0.31
N PRO A 15 10.46 2.87 0.70
CA PRO A 15 10.63 4.06 1.53
C PRO A 15 11.94 4.07 2.31
N ASP A 16 12.35 2.94 2.85
CA ASP A 16 13.61 2.84 3.59
C ASP A 16 14.81 3.04 2.66
N ALA A 17 14.73 2.52 1.43
CA ALA A 17 15.72 2.77 0.38
C ALA A 17 15.80 4.26 0.01
N LEU A 18 14.66 4.93 -0.10
CA LEU A 18 14.60 6.36 -0.40
C LEU A 18 15.17 7.21 0.72
N ASP A 19 14.84 6.90 1.96
CA ASP A 19 15.37 7.61 3.13
C ASP A 19 16.90 7.51 3.18
N LEU A 20 17.44 6.32 2.96
CA LEU A 20 18.87 6.10 2.90
C LEU A 20 19.50 6.87 1.71
N MET A 21 18.82 6.87 0.57
CA MET A 21 19.27 7.62 -0.62
C MET A 21 19.29 9.12 -0.37
N VAL A 22 18.28 9.68 0.32
CA VAL A 22 18.24 11.08 0.74
C VAL A 22 19.46 11.42 1.58
N VAL A 23 19.73 10.62 2.61
CA VAL A 23 20.88 10.83 3.51
C VAL A 23 22.20 10.80 2.71
N CYS A 24 22.37 9.85 1.80
CA CYS A 24 23.58 9.75 0.97
C CYS A 24 23.76 10.98 0.07
N VAL A 25 22.70 11.44 -0.59
CA VAL A 25 22.77 12.61 -1.48
C VAL A 25 22.97 13.92 -0.70
N GLU A 26 22.36 14.05 0.47
CA GLU A 26 22.58 15.20 1.38
C GLU A 26 24.00 15.22 1.96
N ALA A 27 24.60 14.05 2.15
CA ALA A 27 26.02 13.93 2.51
C ALA A 27 26.98 14.27 1.36
N GLY A 28 26.47 14.58 0.16
CA GLY A 28 27.26 14.98 -1.00
C GLY A 28 27.60 13.85 -1.95
N LEU A 29 27.05 12.65 -1.77
CA LEU A 29 27.22 11.56 -2.74
C LEU A 29 26.41 11.83 -4.00
N GLY A 30 26.98 11.54 -5.16
CA GLY A 30 26.25 11.52 -6.42
C GLY A 30 25.16 10.44 -6.41
N LEU A 31 24.10 10.61 -7.22
CA LEU A 31 22.98 9.69 -7.31
C LEU A 31 23.43 8.22 -7.53
N ASP A 32 24.40 8.01 -8.41
CA ASP A 32 24.89 6.66 -8.75
C ASP A 32 25.59 6.00 -7.56
N GLN A 33 26.37 6.77 -6.79
CA GLN A 33 27.02 6.30 -5.57
C GLN A 33 25.99 6.06 -4.45
N ALA A 34 24.99 6.92 -4.35
CA ALA A 34 23.88 6.74 -3.41
C ALA A 34 23.10 5.44 -3.71
N MET A 35 22.79 5.18 -4.98
CA MET A 35 22.13 3.92 -5.39
C MET A 35 22.97 2.69 -5.05
N ARG A 36 24.29 2.76 -5.25
CA ARG A 36 25.19 1.66 -4.88
C ARG A 36 25.19 1.43 -3.37
N LYS A 37 25.29 2.51 -2.60
CA LYS A 37 25.29 2.41 -1.12
C LYS A 37 23.99 1.83 -0.59
N VAL A 38 22.86 2.23 -1.17
CA VAL A 38 21.54 1.67 -0.83
C VAL A 38 21.46 0.17 -1.17
N ALA A 39 21.99 -0.26 -2.32
CA ALA A 39 22.03 -1.69 -2.67
C ALA A 39 22.83 -2.50 -1.67
N GLU A 40 24.00 -2.01 -1.25
CA GLU A 40 24.86 -2.66 -0.26
C GLU A 40 24.19 -2.75 1.13
N GLU A 41 23.65 -1.64 1.63
CA GLU A 41 23.08 -1.58 2.99
C GLU A 41 21.77 -2.35 3.12
N MET A 42 20.99 -2.44 2.05
CA MET A 42 19.67 -3.09 2.07
C MET A 42 19.72 -4.58 1.71
N GLU A 43 20.88 -5.13 1.37
CA GLU A 43 21.03 -6.52 0.94
C GLU A 43 20.45 -7.52 1.95
N ASN A 44 20.67 -7.28 3.25
CA ASN A 44 20.17 -8.15 4.31
C ASN A 44 18.70 -7.92 4.69
N SER A 45 18.21 -6.68 4.57
CA SER A 45 16.87 -6.31 5.02
C SER A 45 15.82 -6.46 3.92
N TYR A 46 16.18 -6.06 2.70
CA TYR A 46 15.29 -6.07 1.53
C TYR A 46 16.04 -6.52 0.27
N PRO A 47 16.40 -7.81 0.18
CA PRO A 47 17.27 -8.32 -0.87
C PRO A 47 16.73 -8.07 -2.28
N ILE A 48 15.41 -8.04 -2.46
CA ILE A 48 14.80 -7.83 -3.78
C ILE A 48 15.04 -6.41 -4.29
N ILE A 49 14.91 -5.40 -3.43
CA ILE A 49 15.18 -4.01 -3.83
C ILE A 49 16.67 -3.76 -3.98
N ALA A 50 17.49 -4.36 -3.13
CA ALA A 50 18.95 -4.30 -3.24
C ALA A 50 19.43 -4.85 -4.57
N GLU A 51 18.91 -6.00 -5.01
CA GLU A 51 19.18 -6.60 -6.32
C GLU A 51 18.81 -5.65 -7.46
N GLU A 52 17.64 -5.03 -7.43
CA GLU A 52 17.17 -4.11 -8.47
C GLU A 52 18.03 -2.84 -8.58
N PHE A 53 18.43 -2.26 -7.46
CA PHE A 53 19.36 -1.13 -7.43
C PHE A 53 20.76 -1.54 -7.84
N GLY A 54 21.23 -2.73 -7.47
CA GLY A 54 22.49 -3.30 -7.89
C GLY A 54 22.58 -3.46 -9.41
N ILE A 55 21.54 -4.00 -10.05
CA ILE A 55 21.44 -4.15 -11.50
C ILE A 55 21.48 -2.77 -12.18
N ALA A 56 20.71 -1.80 -11.65
CA ALA A 56 20.69 -0.45 -12.20
C ALA A 56 22.09 0.19 -12.12
N ASN A 57 22.76 0.08 -10.98
CA ASN A 57 24.11 0.59 -10.80
C ASN A 57 25.12 -0.08 -11.73
N PHE A 58 25.03 -1.39 -11.92
CA PHE A 58 25.88 -2.11 -12.87
C PHE A 58 25.68 -1.60 -14.33
N GLN A 59 24.43 -1.35 -14.73
CA GLN A 59 24.13 -0.79 -16.05
C GLN A 59 24.73 0.62 -16.24
N LEU A 60 24.71 1.45 -15.18
CA LEU A 60 25.36 2.78 -15.19
C LEU A 60 26.86 2.66 -15.36
N GLN A 61 27.50 1.73 -14.68
CA GLN A 61 28.95 1.47 -14.81
C GLN A 61 29.33 0.97 -16.21
N MET A 62 28.43 0.29 -16.91
CA MET A 62 28.60 -0.11 -18.30
C MET A 62 28.43 1.04 -19.31
N GLY A 63 28.20 2.27 -18.85
CA GLY A 63 28.08 3.45 -19.68
C GLY A 63 26.70 3.69 -20.27
N ARG A 64 25.66 3.00 -19.78
CA ARG A 64 24.27 3.30 -20.20
C ARG A 64 23.83 4.67 -19.67
N SER A 65 22.94 5.33 -20.40
CA SER A 65 22.42 6.61 -19.97
C SER A 65 21.61 6.47 -18.67
N ARG A 66 21.76 7.43 -17.76
CA ARG A 66 21.06 7.43 -16.48
C ARG A 66 19.54 7.41 -16.66
N SER A 67 19.03 8.15 -17.63
CA SER A 67 17.60 8.19 -17.94
C SER A 67 17.06 6.83 -18.38
N ASP A 68 17.80 6.10 -19.22
CA ASP A 68 17.37 4.78 -19.69
C ASP A 68 17.38 3.74 -18.58
N VAL A 69 18.42 3.76 -17.74
CA VAL A 69 18.56 2.84 -16.61
C VAL A 69 17.43 3.06 -15.59
N LEU A 70 17.13 4.31 -15.24
CA LEU A 70 16.05 4.65 -14.32
C LEU A 70 14.68 4.28 -14.91
N HIS A 71 14.47 4.55 -16.21
CA HIS A 71 13.23 4.17 -16.88
C HIS A 71 13.03 2.65 -16.88
N GLU A 72 14.07 1.91 -17.22
CA GLU A 72 14.05 0.43 -17.22
C GLU A 72 13.84 -0.13 -15.82
N LEU A 73 14.45 0.44 -14.78
CA LEU A 73 14.24 0.07 -13.39
C LEU A 73 12.75 0.18 -13.00
N GLY A 74 12.11 1.30 -13.34
CA GLY A 74 10.69 1.51 -13.10
C GLY A 74 9.78 0.57 -13.90
N ALA A 75 10.14 0.27 -15.15
CA ALA A 75 9.38 -0.63 -16.03
C ALA A 75 9.51 -2.09 -15.61
N ARG A 76 10.74 -2.55 -15.31
CA ARG A 76 11.06 -3.94 -14.97
C ARG A 76 10.41 -4.38 -13.66
N THR A 77 10.41 -3.54 -12.66
CA THR A 77 9.84 -3.84 -11.34
C THR A 77 8.31 -3.85 -11.34
N GLY A 78 7.70 -3.09 -12.25
CA GLY A 78 6.25 -2.97 -12.36
C GLY A 78 5.59 -2.38 -11.10
N VAL A 79 6.35 -1.68 -10.25
CA VAL A 79 5.87 -0.96 -9.06
C VAL A 79 5.65 0.49 -9.43
N SER A 80 4.41 0.98 -9.28
CA SER A 80 4.01 2.34 -9.66
C SER A 80 4.87 3.42 -8.98
N ASP A 81 5.19 3.19 -7.70
CA ASP A 81 5.94 4.15 -6.89
C ASP A 81 7.40 4.26 -7.34
N LEU A 82 8.01 3.14 -7.74
CA LEU A 82 9.37 3.14 -8.28
C LEU A 82 9.42 3.77 -9.69
N ARG A 83 8.36 3.60 -10.48
CA ARG A 83 8.23 4.29 -11.77
C ARG A 83 8.08 5.80 -11.59
N SER A 84 7.30 6.25 -10.63
CA SER A 84 7.16 7.67 -10.30
C SER A 84 8.48 8.25 -9.80
N LEU A 85 9.21 7.52 -8.96
CA LEU A 85 10.55 7.88 -8.52
C LEU A 85 11.51 8.05 -9.70
N ALA A 86 11.56 7.07 -10.60
CA ALA A 86 12.40 7.12 -11.78
C ALA A 86 12.11 8.37 -12.62
N ALA A 87 10.84 8.70 -12.86
CA ALA A 87 10.43 9.88 -13.60
C ALA A 87 10.88 11.19 -12.91
N VAL A 88 10.73 11.28 -11.59
CA VAL A 88 11.17 12.44 -10.80
C VAL A 88 12.67 12.59 -10.84
N LEU A 89 13.44 11.50 -10.73
CA LEU A 89 14.90 11.54 -10.80
C LEU A 89 15.42 11.95 -12.20
N ILE A 90 14.80 11.43 -13.26
CA ILE A 90 15.12 11.83 -14.63
C ILE A 90 14.85 13.33 -14.84
N GLN A 91 13.74 13.82 -14.30
CA GLN A 91 13.41 15.23 -14.39
C GLN A 91 14.39 16.10 -13.59
N ALA A 92 14.74 15.70 -12.36
CA ALA A 92 15.71 16.40 -11.54
C ALA A 92 17.09 16.46 -12.20
N ASP A 93 17.53 15.38 -12.80
CA ASP A 93 18.80 15.32 -13.54
C ASP A 93 18.83 16.25 -14.76
N LYS A 94 17.74 16.34 -15.52
CA LYS A 94 17.63 17.20 -16.70
C LYS A 94 17.58 18.70 -16.37
N PHE A 95 16.90 19.06 -15.30
CA PHE A 95 16.65 20.47 -14.96
C PHE A 95 17.58 21.02 -13.88
N GLY A 96 18.55 20.21 -13.39
CA GLY A 96 19.49 20.63 -12.34
C GLY A 96 18.82 20.94 -11.00
N SER A 97 17.57 20.48 -10.81
CA SER A 97 16.89 20.62 -9.52
C SER A 97 17.56 19.73 -8.47
N SER A 98 17.40 20.08 -7.19
CA SER A 98 17.99 19.30 -6.10
C SER A 98 17.38 17.88 -6.07
N VAL A 99 18.20 16.89 -6.43
CA VAL A 99 17.83 15.47 -6.37
C VAL A 99 17.43 15.08 -4.93
N ALA A 100 18.12 15.63 -3.92
CA ALA A 100 17.81 15.40 -2.52
C ALA A 100 16.39 15.85 -2.16
N GLN A 101 16.00 17.04 -2.63
CA GLN A 101 14.64 17.55 -2.39
C GLN A 101 13.58 16.69 -3.08
N ALA A 102 13.83 16.27 -4.31
CA ALA A 102 12.93 15.41 -5.07
C ALA A 102 12.73 14.04 -4.36
N LEU A 103 13.83 13.45 -3.89
CA LEU A 103 13.81 12.21 -3.13
C LEU A 103 13.05 12.34 -1.79
N ARG A 104 13.26 13.44 -1.07
CA ARG A 104 12.58 13.71 0.20
C ARG A 104 11.07 13.81 0.02
N VAL A 105 10.61 14.60 -0.95
CA VAL A 105 9.18 14.73 -1.28
C VAL A 105 8.58 13.37 -1.65
N GLN A 106 9.31 12.57 -2.40
CA GLN A 106 8.86 11.22 -2.79
C GLN A 106 8.77 10.28 -1.60
N SER A 107 9.75 10.29 -0.67
CA SER A 107 9.73 9.50 0.55
C SER A 107 8.52 9.85 1.43
N ASP A 108 8.27 11.14 1.67
CA ASP A 108 7.13 11.62 2.46
C ASP A 108 5.79 11.22 1.83
N SER A 109 5.69 11.33 0.51
CA SER A 109 4.51 10.89 -0.24
C SER A 109 4.22 9.39 -0.05
N MET A 110 5.26 8.56 -0.09
CA MET A 110 5.13 7.11 0.11
C MET A 110 4.73 6.74 1.54
N ARG A 111 5.28 7.42 2.53
CA ARG A 111 4.90 7.24 3.94
C ARG A 111 3.43 7.57 4.17
N THR A 112 2.98 8.69 3.62
CA THR A 112 1.56 9.10 3.68
C THR A 112 0.66 8.07 3.01
N ARG A 113 1.04 7.60 1.82
CA ARG A 113 0.28 6.57 1.09
C ARG A 113 0.20 5.24 1.85
N ARG A 114 1.29 4.82 2.50
CA ARG A 114 1.27 3.61 3.35
C ARG A 114 0.29 3.75 4.51
N ARG A 115 0.29 4.90 5.17
CA ARG A 115 -0.63 5.19 6.26
C ARG A 115 -2.08 5.13 5.77
N GLN A 116 -2.39 5.76 4.64
CA GLN A 116 -3.73 5.72 4.03
C GLN A 116 -4.18 4.30 3.69
N ILE A 117 -3.30 3.47 3.11
CA ILE A 117 -3.62 2.06 2.81
C ILE A 117 -3.90 1.27 4.11
N ALA A 118 -3.17 1.52 5.18
CA ALA A 118 -3.39 0.88 6.48
C ALA A 118 -4.73 1.30 7.09
N GLU A 119 -5.05 2.60 7.07
CA GLU A 119 -6.31 3.16 7.53
C GLU A 119 -7.50 2.64 6.70
N GLU A 120 -7.36 2.55 5.38
CA GLU A 120 -8.38 2.00 4.49
C GLU A 120 -8.66 0.51 4.77
N LYS A 121 -7.61 -0.27 5.01
CA LYS A 121 -7.76 -1.68 5.39
C LYS A 121 -8.48 -1.83 6.75
N ALA A 122 -8.13 -1.00 7.72
CA ALA A 122 -8.79 -0.99 9.02
C ALA A 122 -10.28 -0.62 8.90
N ALA A 123 -10.59 0.43 8.13
CA ALA A 123 -11.96 0.86 7.87
C ALA A 123 -12.79 -0.23 7.16
N LYS A 124 -12.24 -0.89 6.14
CA LYS A 124 -12.90 -2.01 5.44
C LYS A 124 -13.16 -3.20 6.37
N THR A 125 -12.29 -3.45 7.34
CA THR A 125 -12.49 -4.51 8.32
C THR A 125 -13.63 -4.17 9.27
N ALA A 126 -13.72 -2.92 9.74
CA ALA A 126 -14.83 -2.46 10.57
C ALA A 126 -16.19 -2.59 9.86
N VAL A 127 -16.27 -2.20 8.59
CA VAL A 127 -17.50 -2.36 7.78
C VAL A 127 -17.88 -3.82 7.61
N LYS A 128 -16.91 -4.72 7.42
CA LYS A 128 -17.17 -6.17 7.33
C LYS A 128 -17.73 -6.78 8.63
N LEU A 129 -17.42 -6.20 9.79
CA LEU A 129 -17.97 -6.65 11.05
C LEU A 129 -19.41 -6.20 11.28
N ILE A 130 -19.84 -5.09 10.67
CA ILE A 130 -21.21 -4.61 10.77
C ILE A 130 -22.19 -5.57 10.07
N PHE A 131 -21.79 -6.17 8.95
CA PHE A 131 -22.64 -7.05 8.16
C PHE A 131 -23.16 -8.27 8.96
N PRO A 132 -22.31 -9.09 9.60
CA PRO A 132 -22.81 -10.19 10.44
C PRO A 132 -23.55 -9.70 11.68
N LEU A 133 -23.16 -8.55 12.25
CA LEU A 133 -23.84 -7.98 13.40
C LEU A 133 -25.30 -7.63 13.07
N VAL A 134 -25.54 -6.93 11.97
CA VAL A 134 -26.88 -6.58 11.52
C VAL A 134 -27.68 -7.84 11.16
N LEU A 135 -27.04 -8.81 10.47
CA LEU A 135 -27.70 -10.04 10.04
C LEU A 135 -28.16 -10.91 11.22
N PHE A 136 -27.45 -10.90 12.35
CA PHE A 136 -27.80 -11.68 13.54
C PHE A 136 -28.69 -10.91 14.52
N ILE A 137 -28.43 -9.64 14.74
CA ILE A 137 -29.18 -8.82 15.72
C ILE A 137 -30.57 -8.47 15.17
N PHE A 138 -30.69 -8.15 13.88
CA PHE A 138 -31.96 -7.74 13.29
C PHE A 138 -33.05 -8.82 13.38
N PRO A 139 -32.80 -10.10 13.01
CA PRO A 139 -33.76 -11.18 13.22
C PRO A 139 -34.06 -11.44 14.71
N GLY A 140 -33.08 -11.33 15.60
CA GLY A 140 -33.22 -11.50 17.02
C GLY A 140 -34.18 -10.47 17.63
N ILE A 141 -34.02 -9.20 17.31
CA ILE A 141 -34.90 -8.12 17.74
C ILE A 141 -36.31 -8.32 17.17
N PHE A 142 -36.42 -8.75 15.91
CA PHE A 142 -37.71 -9.01 15.28
C PHE A 142 -38.48 -10.12 15.97
N VAL A 143 -37.83 -11.21 16.33
CA VAL A 143 -38.46 -12.32 17.08
C VAL A 143 -38.93 -11.88 18.48
N VAL A 144 -38.12 -11.07 19.17
CA VAL A 144 -38.46 -10.58 20.53
C VAL A 144 -39.64 -9.59 20.51
N LEU A 145 -39.74 -8.73 19.48
CA LEU A 145 -40.82 -7.73 19.36
C LEU A 145 -42.09 -8.30 18.76
N VAL A 146 -41.98 -9.10 17.70
CA VAL A 146 -43.16 -9.66 17.01
C VAL A 146 -43.68 -10.92 17.68
N GLY A 147 -42.83 -11.70 18.35
CA GLY A 147 -43.23 -12.93 19.04
C GLY A 147 -44.35 -12.72 20.06
N PRO A 148 -44.21 -11.81 21.03
CA PRO A 148 -45.28 -11.54 22.00
C PRO A 148 -46.55 -10.99 21.34
N ALA A 149 -46.41 -10.10 20.38
CA ALA A 149 -47.55 -9.54 19.66
C ALA A 149 -48.32 -10.60 18.87
N ALA A 150 -47.63 -11.51 18.19
CA ALA A 150 -48.25 -12.62 17.47
C ALA A 150 -49.00 -13.58 18.42
N ILE A 151 -48.44 -13.88 19.57
CA ILE A 151 -49.06 -14.73 20.57
C ILE A 151 -50.36 -14.08 21.13
N THR A 152 -50.33 -12.77 21.38
CA THR A 152 -51.49 -12.03 21.88
C THR A 152 -52.60 -12.01 20.84
N ILE A 153 -52.27 -11.73 19.56
CA ILE A 153 -53.24 -11.72 18.45
C ILE A 153 -53.90 -13.11 18.30
N VAL A 154 -53.11 -14.18 18.32
CA VAL A 154 -53.62 -15.55 18.19
C VAL A 154 -54.52 -15.91 19.38
N ARG A 155 -54.18 -15.51 20.62
CA ARG A 155 -54.98 -15.78 21.81
C ARG A 155 -56.28 -15.00 21.87
N GLU A 156 -56.34 -13.78 21.35
CA GLU A 156 -57.53 -12.96 21.40
C GLU A 156 -58.48 -13.22 20.22
N MET A 157 -57.95 -13.50 19.02
CA MET A 157 -58.77 -13.78 17.85
C MET A 157 -59.38 -15.18 17.80
N PHE A 158 -58.69 -16.21 18.29
CA PHE A 158 -59.22 -17.58 18.24
C PHE A 158 -60.47 -17.80 19.07
N PRO A 159 -60.61 -17.29 20.33
CA PRO A 159 -61.83 -17.45 21.09
C PRO A 159 -63.01 -16.63 20.54
N ALA A 160 -62.72 -15.49 19.83
CA ALA A 160 -63.76 -14.70 19.19
C ALA A 160 -64.42 -15.39 17.98
N MET A 161 -63.68 -16.27 17.30
CA MET A 161 -64.25 -17.06 16.18
C MET A 161 -64.92 -18.37 16.62
N SER A 162 -64.70 -18.89 17.82
CA SER A 162 -65.28 -20.11 18.32
C SER A 162 -66.56 -19.87 19.20
N GLY A 163 -66.93 -18.60 19.44
CA GLY A 163 -68.02 -18.20 20.31
C GLY A 163 -69.39 -18.04 19.63
N HIS A 164 -69.59 -18.54 18.44
CA HIS A 164 -70.91 -18.52 17.77
C HIS A 164 -71.36 -19.99 17.50
N ARG A 165 -71.84 -20.64 18.53
CA ARG A 165 -72.84 -21.71 18.48
C ARG A 165 -73.73 -21.66 19.70
#